data_a9ffcc5cdadbeea4f1c1a73f999830f5
#
_entry.id   a9ffcc5cdadbeea4f1c1a73f999830f5
#
_cell.length_a   1.000
_cell.length_b   1.000
_cell.length_c   1.000
_cell.angle_alpha   90.00
_cell.angle_beta   90.00
_cell.angle_gamma   90.00
#
_symmetry.space_group_name_H-M   'P 1'
#
loop_
_entity.id
_entity.type
_entity.pdbx_description
1 polymer ?
#
loop_
_entity_poly.entity_id
_entity_poly.type
_entity_poly.pdbx_seq_one_letter_code
_entity_poly.pdbx_strand_id
1 'polypeptide(L)'
;LKLDAVSVHIGSQILSENPFKKTLKVLEEIIKKTKIHFKFVDLGGGFGIAYKKNDKKINLKSYSKLVEKFKKKYNCSIIFEPGRAIVGNTAILVTKVQYLKKGSNKTFAILNAGMNDFMRTALYDAVHNIIPVIKNSKKNRGPLEFVGPICETTCKFIKYNKYQKINQSDFVAISDVGAYGASLSSNYNTKPLIAEIIINKSKARVIRKKQDIKSLLNQ
;
A
#
# COMPACT_ATOMS: atom_id res chain seq x y z
N LEU A 1 -17.17 -36.00 0.89
CA LEU A 1 -16.60 -34.77 0.33
C LEU A 1 -15.48 -35.11 -0.64
N LYS A 2 -15.44 -34.44 -1.79
CA LYS A 2 -14.32 -34.54 -2.75
C LYS A 2 -13.49 -33.31 -2.66
N LEU A 3 -12.20 -33.44 -2.40
CA LEU A 3 -11.26 -32.32 -2.34
C LEU A 3 -10.63 -32.12 -3.71
N ASP A 4 -11.06 -31.09 -4.42
CA ASP A 4 -10.57 -30.77 -5.77
C ASP A 4 -9.51 -29.64 -5.76
N ALA A 5 -9.36 -28.91 -4.64
CA ALA A 5 -8.45 -27.77 -4.55
C ALA A 5 -7.75 -27.68 -3.19
N VAL A 6 -6.59 -27.05 -3.19
CA VAL A 6 -5.89 -26.57 -1.99
C VAL A 6 -5.53 -25.11 -2.19
N SER A 7 -5.71 -24.28 -1.16
CA SER A 7 -5.36 -22.85 -1.15
C SER A 7 -4.37 -22.54 -0.06
N VAL A 8 -3.43 -21.65 -0.35
CA VAL A 8 -2.46 -21.12 0.61
C VAL A 8 -2.27 -19.63 0.41
N HIS A 9 -2.16 -18.90 1.52
CA HIS A 9 -1.75 -17.48 1.51
C HIS A 9 -0.67 -17.28 2.56
N ILE A 10 0.57 -17.09 2.15
CA ILE A 10 1.76 -17.17 3.02
C ILE A 10 2.18 -15.82 3.62
N GLY A 11 1.40 -14.80 3.42
CA GLY A 11 1.67 -13.47 3.95
C GLY A 11 1.60 -12.36 2.90
N SER A 12 2.08 -11.19 3.25
CA SER A 12 1.99 -9.98 2.42
C SER A 12 3.34 -9.29 2.31
N GLN A 13 3.52 -8.45 1.28
CA GLN A 13 4.75 -7.69 1.03
C GLN A 13 6.00 -8.59 0.86
N ILE A 14 5.85 -9.68 0.13
CA ILE A 14 6.93 -10.62 -0.16
C ILE A 14 7.72 -10.12 -1.38
N LEU A 15 9.01 -9.85 -1.19
CA LEU A 15 9.90 -9.25 -2.19
C LEU A 15 10.95 -10.24 -2.76
N SER A 16 10.80 -11.52 -2.46
CA SER A 16 11.70 -12.57 -2.98
C SER A 16 10.97 -13.87 -3.25
N GLU A 17 11.56 -14.75 -4.08
CA GLU A 17 10.95 -16.03 -4.45
C GLU A 17 11.09 -17.10 -3.36
N ASN A 18 12.01 -16.94 -2.41
CA ASN A 18 12.32 -17.98 -1.43
C ASN A 18 11.12 -18.45 -0.59
N PRO A 19 10.25 -17.56 -0.04
CA PRO A 19 9.04 -17.99 0.66
C PRO A 19 8.14 -18.85 -0.22
N PHE A 20 7.90 -18.43 -1.46
CA PHE A 20 7.07 -19.18 -2.42
C PHE A 20 7.68 -20.54 -2.78
N LYS A 21 9.02 -20.60 -2.95
CA LYS A 21 9.73 -21.87 -3.16
C LYS A 21 9.55 -22.84 -2.00
N LYS A 22 9.59 -22.35 -0.75
CA LYS A 22 9.32 -23.17 0.44
C LYS A 22 7.87 -23.65 0.46
N THR A 23 6.92 -22.79 0.12
CA THR A 23 5.49 -23.14 0.02
C THR A 23 5.24 -24.27 -0.98
N LEU A 24 5.82 -24.18 -2.18
CA LEU A 24 5.68 -25.24 -3.18
C LEU A 24 6.24 -26.57 -2.68
N LYS A 25 7.34 -26.58 -1.90
CA LYS A 25 7.86 -27.81 -1.28
C LYS A 25 6.89 -28.39 -0.26
N VAL A 26 6.32 -27.56 0.61
CA VAL A 26 5.31 -28.02 1.58
C VAL A 26 4.08 -28.60 0.87
N LEU A 27 3.60 -27.95 -0.17
CA LEU A 27 2.51 -28.47 -1.00
C LEU A 27 2.86 -29.82 -1.64
N GLU A 28 4.09 -29.99 -2.13
CA GLU A 28 4.58 -31.29 -2.63
C GLU A 28 4.55 -32.38 -1.55
N GLU A 29 4.94 -32.06 -0.33
CA GLU A 29 4.89 -32.97 0.80
C GLU A 29 3.45 -33.37 1.15
N ILE A 30 2.53 -32.41 1.18
CA ILE A 30 1.11 -32.66 1.42
C ILE A 30 0.53 -33.57 0.34
N ILE A 31 0.77 -33.29 -0.93
CA ILE A 31 0.27 -34.11 -2.05
C ILE A 31 0.80 -35.53 -1.95
N LYS A 32 2.10 -35.70 -1.67
CA LYS A 32 2.70 -37.05 -1.51
C LYS A 32 2.13 -37.84 -0.32
N LYS A 33 1.94 -37.12 0.82
CA LYS A 33 1.44 -37.75 2.06
C LYS A 33 -0.03 -38.12 1.96
N THR A 34 -0.85 -37.27 1.38
CA THR A 34 -2.30 -37.49 1.28
C THR A 34 -2.70 -38.33 0.07
N LYS A 35 -1.84 -38.37 -0.95
CA LYS A 35 -2.12 -38.98 -2.26
C LYS A 35 -3.33 -38.40 -2.97
N ILE A 36 -3.74 -37.16 -2.57
CA ILE A 36 -4.86 -36.44 -3.20
C ILE A 36 -4.34 -35.76 -4.45
N HIS A 37 -5.04 -35.92 -5.56
CA HIS A 37 -4.84 -35.16 -6.77
C HIS A 37 -5.69 -33.87 -6.75
N PHE A 38 -5.06 -32.73 -6.53
CA PHE A 38 -5.73 -31.43 -6.59
C PHE A 38 -5.79 -30.94 -8.04
N LYS A 39 -6.98 -30.68 -8.54
CA LYS A 39 -7.18 -30.05 -9.86
C LYS A 39 -6.70 -28.59 -9.87
N PHE A 40 -6.91 -27.89 -8.75
CA PHE A 40 -6.55 -26.50 -8.58
C PHE A 40 -5.64 -26.35 -7.36
N VAL A 41 -4.60 -25.55 -7.53
CA VAL A 41 -3.72 -25.12 -6.45
C VAL A 41 -3.69 -23.61 -6.45
N ASP A 42 -4.29 -23.02 -5.44
CA ASP A 42 -4.27 -21.56 -5.24
C ASP A 42 -3.06 -21.20 -4.39
N LEU A 43 -2.16 -20.42 -4.97
CA LEU A 43 -0.96 -19.92 -4.31
C LEU A 43 -1.17 -18.58 -3.62
N GLY A 44 -2.41 -18.08 -3.64
CA GLY A 44 -2.80 -16.81 -3.02
C GLY A 44 -2.14 -15.60 -3.67
N GLY A 45 -2.00 -14.56 -2.88
CA GLY A 45 -1.34 -13.32 -3.27
C GLY A 45 0.01 -13.14 -2.57
N GLY A 46 0.15 -12.00 -1.91
CA GLY A 46 1.32 -11.70 -1.08
C GLY A 46 2.46 -11.00 -1.81
N PHE A 47 2.41 -10.88 -3.14
CA PHE A 47 3.43 -10.16 -3.92
C PHE A 47 3.55 -8.70 -3.46
N GLY A 48 4.77 -8.32 -3.05
CA GLY A 48 5.09 -6.98 -2.59
C GLY A 48 5.41 -6.01 -3.72
N ILE A 49 5.44 -4.73 -3.37
CA ILE A 49 5.97 -3.64 -4.19
C ILE A 49 7.13 -2.96 -3.47
N ALA A 50 7.99 -2.27 -4.22
CA ALA A 50 9.08 -1.49 -3.64
C ALA A 50 8.51 -0.15 -3.12
N TYR A 51 8.39 0.01 -1.81
CA TYR A 51 8.03 1.28 -1.16
C TYR A 51 9.24 2.19 -0.95
N LYS A 52 10.42 1.60 -0.80
CA LYS A 52 11.68 2.33 -0.66
C LYS A 52 12.54 2.15 -1.91
N LYS A 53 13.37 3.14 -2.22
CA LYS A 53 14.27 3.12 -3.39
C LYS A 53 15.14 1.86 -3.48
N ASN A 54 15.55 1.31 -2.34
CA ASN A 54 16.45 0.15 -2.26
C ASN A 54 15.71 -1.17 -2.02
N ASP A 55 14.39 -1.18 -2.02
CA ASP A 55 13.63 -2.43 -1.90
C ASP A 55 13.87 -3.31 -3.12
N LYS A 56 14.15 -4.58 -2.87
CA LYS A 56 14.23 -5.58 -3.92
C LYS A 56 12.84 -5.79 -4.53
N LYS A 57 12.81 -6.18 -5.79
CA LYS A 57 11.58 -6.62 -6.46
C LYS A 57 11.67 -8.11 -6.68
N ILE A 58 10.55 -8.82 -6.52
CA ILE A 58 10.50 -10.23 -6.85
C ILE A 58 10.80 -10.43 -8.35
N ASN A 59 11.61 -11.43 -8.67
CA ASN A 59 11.86 -11.82 -10.05
C ASN A 59 10.72 -12.72 -10.54
N LEU A 60 9.72 -12.11 -11.16
CA LEU A 60 8.54 -12.83 -11.67
C LEU A 60 8.90 -13.90 -12.71
N LYS A 61 9.97 -13.68 -13.51
CA LYS A 61 10.43 -14.67 -14.50
C LYS A 61 11.01 -15.93 -13.85
N SER A 62 11.75 -15.75 -12.75
CA SER A 62 12.26 -16.87 -11.95
C SER A 62 11.11 -17.60 -11.24
N TYR A 63 10.21 -16.83 -10.63
CA TYR A 63 9.03 -17.37 -9.97
C TYR A 63 8.12 -18.17 -10.93
N SER A 64 7.84 -17.64 -12.11
CA SER A 64 7.00 -18.33 -13.10
C SER A 64 7.57 -19.70 -13.49
N LYS A 65 8.90 -19.81 -13.66
CA LYS A 65 9.56 -21.10 -13.94
C LYS A 65 9.35 -22.12 -12.81
N LEU A 66 9.39 -21.70 -11.56
CA LEU A 66 9.13 -22.57 -10.41
C LEU A 66 7.69 -23.09 -10.41
N VAL A 67 6.73 -22.20 -10.65
CA VAL A 67 5.30 -22.52 -10.71
C VAL A 67 4.99 -23.43 -11.91
N GLU A 68 5.53 -23.14 -13.07
CA GLU A 68 5.40 -23.97 -14.27
C GLU A 68 5.89 -25.41 -14.06
N LYS A 69 7.05 -25.57 -13.40
CA LYS A 69 7.59 -26.87 -13.04
C LYS A 69 6.66 -27.65 -12.11
N PHE A 70 6.11 -26.96 -11.09
CA PHE A 70 5.15 -27.56 -10.15
C PHE A 70 3.85 -27.95 -10.87
N LYS A 71 3.27 -27.04 -11.65
CA LYS A 71 2.06 -27.26 -12.46
C LYS A 71 2.16 -28.49 -13.33
N LYS A 72 3.28 -28.62 -14.10
CA LYS A 72 3.52 -29.77 -14.98
C LYS A 72 3.67 -31.07 -14.19
N LYS A 73 4.40 -31.04 -13.07
CA LYS A 73 4.66 -32.23 -12.23
C LYS A 73 3.40 -32.83 -11.64
N TYR A 74 2.47 -31.97 -11.22
CA TYR A 74 1.24 -32.40 -10.51
C TYR A 74 -0.02 -32.32 -11.38
N ASN A 75 0.11 -31.97 -12.65
CA ASN A 75 -0.99 -31.80 -13.61
C ASN A 75 -2.17 -31.03 -13.01
N CYS A 76 -1.91 -29.86 -12.44
CA CYS A 76 -2.89 -29.00 -11.78
C CYS A 76 -3.00 -27.64 -12.46
N SER A 77 -4.11 -26.95 -12.26
CA SER A 77 -4.26 -25.52 -12.59
C SER A 77 -3.83 -24.66 -11.42
N ILE A 78 -3.15 -23.54 -11.71
CA ILE A 78 -2.67 -22.63 -10.68
C ILE A 78 -3.59 -21.40 -10.64
N ILE A 79 -3.95 -20.99 -9.43
CA ILE A 79 -4.69 -19.76 -9.15
C ILE A 79 -3.78 -18.79 -8.40
N PHE A 80 -3.91 -17.50 -8.64
CA PHE A 80 -3.24 -16.42 -7.96
C PHE A 80 -4.22 -15.33 -7.56
N GLU A 81 -3.97 -14.69 -6.42
CA GLU A 81 -4.77 -13.59 -5.87
C GLU A 81 -3.93 -12.32 -5.65
N PRO A 82 -3.26 -11.78 -6.69
CA PRO A 82 -2.41 -10.62 -6.53
C PRO A 82 -3.26 -9.35 -6.31
N GLY A 83 -3.15 -8.73 -5.16
CA GLY A 83 -3.78 -7.45 -4.83
C GLY A 83 -2.78 -6.30 -4.92
N ARG A 84 -1.91 -6.18 -3.92
CA ARG A 84 -0.93 -5.10 -3.79
C ARG A 84 -0.04 -4.94 -5.03
N ALA A 85 0.44 -6.02 -5.61
CA ALA A 85 1.31 -5.97 -6.77
C ALA A 85 0.66 -5.33 -8.01
N ILE A 86 -0.68 -5.37 -8.10
CA ILE A 86 -1.43 -4.79 -9.21
C ILE A 86 -1.73 -3.32 -8.94
N VAL A 87 -2.25 -3.00 -7.74
CA VAL A 87 -2.81 -1.65 -7.49
C VAL A 87 -1.95 -0.77 -6.58
N GLY A 88 -0.94 -1.32 -5.89
CA GLY A 88 -0.23 -0.60 -4.84
C GLY A 88 0.39 0.73 -5.28
N ASN A 89 1.02 0.75 -6.44
CA ASN A 89 1.70 1.93 -6.99
C ASN A 89 0.87 2.69 -8.05
N THR A 90 -0.42 2.40 -8.16
CA THR A 90 -1.29 3.05 -9.15
C THR A 90 -1.97 4.31 -8.63
N ALA A 91 -1.83 4.63 -7.34
CA ALA A 91 -2.48 5.79 -6.76
C ALA A 91 -1.56 6.61 -5.87
N ILE A 92 -1.89 7.90 -5.79
CA ILE A 92 -1.28 8.87 -4.88
C ILE A 92 -2.39 9.53 -4.06
N LEU A 93 -2.08 9.92 -2.82
CA LEU A 93 -2.94 10.75 -1.99
C LEU A 93 -2.41 12.18 -2.01
N VAL A 94 -3.11 13.06 -2.72
CA VAL A 94 -2.78 14.49 -2.77
C VAL A 94 -3.33 15.17 -1.53
N THR A 95 -2.48 15.95 -0.85
CA THR A 95 -2.82 16.63 0.38
C THR A 95 -2.16 18.00 0.45
N LYS A 96 -2.78 18.93 1.19
CA LYS A 96 -2.31 20.30 1.37
C LYS A 96 -1.59 20.44 2.70
N VAL A 97 -0.49 21.18 2.73
CA VAL A 97 0.18 21.63 3.95
C VAL A 97 -0.67 22.73 4.57
N GLN A 98 -1.33 22.42 5.68
CA GLN A 98 -2.18 23.39 6.41
C GLN A 98 -1.34 24.37 7.21
N TYR A 99 -0.30 23.86 7.88
CA TYR A 99 0.51 24.68 8.76
C TYR A 99 1.94 24.12 8.89
N LEU A 100 2.91 24.99 9.12
CA LEU A 100 4.29 24.64 9.44
C LEU A 100 4.58 25.05 10.88
N LYS A 101 4.73 24.10 11.78
CA LYS A 101 5.05 24.32 13.18
C LYS A 101 6.54 24.06 13.43
N LYS A 102 7.29 25.07 13.83
CA LYS A 102 8.68 24.91 14.27
C LYS A 102 8.69 24.32 15.68
N GLY A 103 9.36 23.22 15.85
CA GLY A 103 9.74 22.66 17.16
C GLY A 103 11.22 22.93 17.45
N SER A 104 11.70 22.45 18.59
CA SER A 104 13.11 22.60 19.02
C SER A 104 14.08 21.95 18.01
N ASN A 105 13.82 20.70 17.61
CA ASN A 105 14.75 19.88 16.82
C ASN A 105 14.27 19.56 15.40
N LYS A 106 13.04 19.94 15.02
CA LYS A 106 12.44 19.67 13.73
C LYS A 106 11.29 20.61 13.43
N THR A 107 10.91 20.70 12.16
CA THR A 107 9.67 21.36 11.73
C THR A 107 8.62 20.30 11.46
N PHE A 108 7.39 20.55 11.91
CA PHE A 108 6.23 19.73 11.56
C PHE A 108 5.50 20.36 10.39
N ALA A 109 5.24 19.56 9.36
CA ALA A 109 4.32 19.92 8.27
C ALA A 109 2.99 19.24 8.54
N ILE A 110 2.01 20.01 9.02
CA ILE A 110 0.67 19.52 9.34
C ILE A 110 -0.13 19.48 8.04
N LEU A 111 -0.55 18.30 7.64
CA LEU A 111 -1.31 18.05 6.42
C LEU A 111 -2.82 18.09 6.70
N ASN A 112 -3.62 18.30 5.67
CA ASN A 112 -5.08 18.13 5.79
C ASN A 112 -5.54 16.66 5.67
N ALA A 113 -4.66 15.76 5.22
CA ALA A 113 -4.88 14.32 5.31
C ALA A 113 -4.36 13.77 6.65
N GLY A 114 -5.09 12.83 7.22
CA GLY A 114 -4.75 12.16 8.47
C GLY A 114 -4.71 10.65 8.38
N MET A 115 -4.53 9.99 9.53
CA MET A 115 -4.58 8.54 9.61
C MET A 115 -5.96 7.97 9.22
N ASN A 116 -7.02 8.74 9.35
CA ASN A 116 -8.36 8.38 8.88
C ASN A 116 -8.44 8.25 7.35
N ASP A 117 -7.66 9.04 6.60
CA ASP A 117 -7.60 8.97 5.14
C ASP A 117 -6.62 7.89 4.65
N PHE A 118 -5.54 7.66 5.43
CA PHE A 118 -4.50 6.70 5.10
C PHE A 118 -3.92 6.04 6.37
N MET A 119 -4.56 4.97 6.80
CA MET A 119 -4.30 4.29 8.07
C MET A 119 -2.95 3.55 8.13
N ARG A 120 -2.38 3.17 6.99
CA ARG A 120 -1.23 2.25 6.94
C ARG A 120 0.01 2.70 7.72
N THR A 121 0.29 4.01 7.76
CA THR A 121 1.43 4.55 8.51
C THR A 121 1.23 4.43 10.01
N ALA A 122 -0.01 4.60 10.48
CA ALA A 122 -0.36 4.47 11.89
C ALA A 122 -0.49 3.00 12.34
N LEU A 123 -1.05 2.14 11.49
CA LEU A 123 -1.37 0.75 11.84
C LEU A 123 -0.18 -0.20 11.69
N TYR A 124 0.69 0.04 10.69
CA TYR A 124 1.76 -0.90 10.32
C TYR A 124 3.16 -0.25 10.33
N ASP A 125 3.31 0.97 10.78
CA ASP A 125 4.52 1.78 10.58
C ASP A 125 5.02 1.78 9.12
N ALA A 126 4.06 1.66 8.18
CA ALA A 126 4.38 1.55 6.77
C ALA A 126 5.02 2.85 6.25
N VAL A 127 6.12 2.71 5.55
CA VAL A 127 6.83 3.86 4.97
C VAL A 127 6.28 4.15 3.58
N HIS A 128 5.75 5.37 3.40
CA HIS A 128 5.33 5.89 2.10
C HIS A 128 6.06 7.20 1.84
N ASN A 129 6.61 7.37 0.64
CA ASN A 129 7.28 8.61 0.28
C ASN A 129 6.27 9.73 0.08
N ILE A 130 6.66 10.92 0.52
CA ILE A 130 5.92 12.16 0.23
C ILE A 130 6.72 12.95 -0.76
N ILE A 131 6.12 13.24 -1.91
CA ILE A 131 6.71 14.01 -2.99
C ILE A 131 6.01 15.37 -3.10
N PRO A 132 6.75 16.45 -3.38
CA PRO A 132 6.14 17.74 -3.61
C PRO A 132 5.45 17.77 -4.97
N VAL A 133 4.29 18.40 -5.07
CA VAL A 133 3.62 18.61 -6.36
C VAL A 133 4.40 19.61 -7.20
N ILE A 134 4.95 20.63 -6.56
CA ILE A 134 5.82 21.62 -7.21
C ILE A 134 7.25 21.45 -6.68
N LYS A 135 8.20 21.27 -7.60
CA LYS A 135 9.62 21.15 -7.24
C LYS A 135 10.19 22.52 -6.82
N ASN A 136 11.01 22.51 -5.77
CA ASN A 136 11.75 23.68 -5.30
C ASN A 136 13.23 23.29 -5.13
N SER A 137 14.13 24.09 -5.69
CA SER A 137 15.58 23.88 -5.58
C SER A 137 16.11 24.15 -4.17
N LYS A 138 15.48 25.06 -3.42
CA LYS A 138 15.84 25.38 -2.04
C LYS A 138 15.50 24.20 -1.13
N LYS A 139 16.33 23.99 -0.11
CA LYS A 139 16.11 22.95 0.91
C LYS A 139 15.51 23.54 2.18
N ASN A 140 14.75 22.71 2.89
CA ASN A 140 14.29 23.06 4.22
C ASN A 140 15.47 23.11 5.20
N ARG A 141 15.38 23.99 6.18
CA ARG A 141 16.40 24.08 7.25
C ARG A 141 16.07 23.03 8.32
N GLY A 142 16.91 22.00 8.40
CA GLY A 142 16.75 20.90 9.35
C GLY A 142 15.68 19.86 8.99
N PRO A 143 15.43 18.93 9.90
CA PRO A 143 14.48 17.84 9.69
C PRO A 143 13.04 18.33 9.54
N LEU A 144 12.27 17.67 8.67
CA LEU A 144 10.87 17.91 8.41
C LEU A 144 10.07 16.64 8.64
N GLU A 145 9.05 16.69 9.50
CA GLU A 145 8.13 15.59 9.74
C GLU A 145 6.73 15.93 9.26
N PHE A 146 6.19 15.07 8.41
CA PHE A 146 4.82 15.19 7.92
C PHE A 146 3.87 14.48 8.88
N VAL A 147 2.87 15.20 9.38
CA VAL A 147 1.88 14.74 10.35
C VAL A 147 0.47 15.08 9.90
N GLY A 148 -0.51 14.31 10.34
CA GLY A 148 -1.91 14.59 10.07
C GLY A 148 -2.55 15.45 11.18
N PRO A 149 -3.84 15.81 11.02
CA PRO A 149 -4.57 16.69 11.92
C PRO A 149 -5.30 15.94 13.05
N ILE A 150 -5.24 14.62 13.08
CA ILE A 150 -5.92 13.82 14.09
C ILE A 150 -5.16 13.90 15.43
N CYS A 151 -5.88 14.00 16.54
CA CYS A 151 -5.32 14.08 17.88
C CYS A 151 -4.84 12.70 18.38
N GLU A 152 -3.91 12.11 17.59
CA GLU A 152 -3.31 10.80 17.87
C GLU A 152 -1.80 10.86 17.61
N THR A 153 -1.00 10.28 18.50
CA THR A 153 0.46 10.24 18.39
C THR A 153 0.90 9.50 17.11
N THR A 154 0.10 8.56 16.65
CA THR A 154 0.34 7.76 15.44
C THR A 154 -0.10 8.46 14.15
N CYS A 155 -0.77 9.63 14.24
CA CYS A 155 -1.18 10.40 13.06
C CYS A 155 0.03 11.12 12.42
N LYS A 156 1.02 10.36 12.06
CA LYS A 156 2.26 10.79 11.40
C LYS A 156 2.50 9.94 10.16
N PHE A 157 3.15 10.53 9.16
CA PHE A 157 3.46 9.85 7.91
C PHE A 157 4.94 9.50 7.80
N ILE A 158 5.81 10.49 7.69
CA ILE A 158 7.25 10.28 7.47
C ILE A 158 8.06 11.49 7.93
N LYS A 159 9.29 11.22 8.40
CA LYS A 159 10.29 12.24 8.71
C LYS A 159 11.43 12.19 7.69
N TYR A 160 11.80 13.36 7.17
CA TYR A 160 12.97 13.54 6.33
C TYR A 160 14.02 14.39 7.03
N ASN A 161 15.29 13.96 7.01
CA ASN A 161 16.38 14.80 7.48
C ASN A 161 16.71 15.92 6.48
N LYS A 162 16.46 15.67 5.20
CA LYS A 162 16.64 16.65 4.12
C LYS A 162 15.42 16.57 3.19
N TYR A 163 14.72 17.67 3.05
CA TYR A 163 13.59 17.80 2.13
C TYR A 163 13.69 19.14 1.40
N GLN A 164 12.98 19.32 0.29
CA GLN A 164 12.90 20.65 -0.33
C GLN A 164 12.14 21.62 0.58
N LYS A 165 12.37 22.94 0.41
CA LYS A 165 11.59 23.94 1.11
C LYS A 165 10.14 23.85 0.68
N ILE A 166 9.25 23.77 1.66
CA ILE A 166 7.80 23.84 1.46
C ILE A 166 7.24 24.97 2.31
N ASN A 167 6.08 25.47 1.90
CA ASN A 167 5.37 26.54 2.57
C ASN A 167 3.97 26.06 2.97
N GLN A 168 3.32 26.83 3.80
CA GLN A 168 1.88 26.68 4.05
C GLN A 168 1.13 26.83 2.72
N SER A 169 0.08 26.05 2.55
CA SER A 169 -0.72 25.92 1.32
C SER A 169 -0.09 25.17 0.16
N ASP A 170 1.19 24.74 0.24
CA ASP A 170 1.77 23.86 -0.78
C ASP A 170 1.06 22.50 -0.79
N PHE A 171 1.01 21.88 -1.97
CA PHE A 171 0.51 20.53 -2.14
C PHE A 171 1.65 19.52 -2.19
N VAL A 172 1.42 18.40 -1.51
CA VAL A 172 2.29 17.22 -1.53
C VAL A 172 1.46 15.98 -1.86
N ALA A 173 2.12 14.94 -2.34
CA ALA A 173 1.48 13.67 -2.64
C ALA A 173 2.16 12.53 -1.87
N ILE A 174 1.38 11.73 -1.15
CA ILE A 174 1.82 10.48 -0.56
C ILE A 174 1.76 9.42 -1.65
N SER A 175 2.87 8.74 -1.94
CA SER A 175 2.97 7.78 -3.03
C SER A 175 2.51 6.37 -2.62
N ASP A 176 2.23 5.55 -3.64
CA ASP A 176 1.98 4.11 -3.50
C ASP A 176 0.79 3.76 -2.58
N VAL A 177 -0.29 4.55 -2.65
CA VAL A 177 -1.47 4.41 -1.79
C VAL A 177 -2.59 3.55 -2.39
N GLY A 178 -2.39 2.94 -3.56
CA GLY A 178 -3.44 2.20 -4.27
C GLY A 178 -3.90 0.92 -3.58
N ALA A 179 -3.03 0.30 -2.76
CA ALA A 179 -3.41 -0.85 -1.96
C ALA A 179 -3.61 -0.46 -0.50
N TYR A 180 -4.77 -0.83 0.06
CA TYR A 180 -5.11 -0.59 1.48
C TYR A 180 -5.09 0.90 1.88
N GLY A 181 -5.23 1.82 0.93
CA GLY A 181 -5.44 3.24 1.17
C GLY A 181 -6.92 3.51 1.45
N ALA A 182 -7.69 3.65 0.38
CA ALA A 182 -9.11 3.94 0.48
C ALA A 182 -9.93 2.88 1.24
N SER A 183 -9.56 1.59 1.13
CA SER A 183 -10.26 0.48 1.80
C SER A 183 -10.08 0.47 3.33
N LEU A 184 -9.03 1.11 3.88
CA LEU A 184 -8.81 1.27 5.32
C LEU A 184 -9.15 2.70 5.80
N SER A 185 -9.65 3.56 4.91
CA SER A 185 -10.09 4.90 5.32
C SER A 185 -11.36 4.82 6.20
N SER A 186 -11.51 5.75 7.12
CA SER A 186 -12.58 5.74 8.11
C SER A 186 -13.10 7.14 8.43
N ASN A 187 -14.23 7.19 9.09
CA ASN A 187 -14.80 8.43 9.62
C ASN A 187 -14.30 8.79 11.01
N TYR A 188 -13.13 8.27 11.41
CA TYR A 188 -12.55 8.58 12.71
C TYR A 188 -12.46 10.09 12.94
N ASN A 189 -12.79 10.56 14.15
CA ASN A 189 -12.97 11.97 14.53
C ASN A 189 -13.96 12.73 13.61
N THR A 190 -15.02 12.05 13.17
CA THR A 190 -16.09 12.61 12.33
C THR A 190 -15.56 13.23 11.03
N LYS A 191 -14.44 12.68 10.51
CA LYS A 191 -13.87 13.11 9.24
C LYS A 191 -14.61 12.44 8.08
N PRO A 192 -15.11 13.21 7.09
CA PRO A 192 -15.74 12.62 5.91
C PRO A 192 -14.71 11.93 5.03
N LEU A 193 -15.10 10.82 4.40
CA LEU A 193 -14.27 10.14 3.40
C LEU A 193 -13.99 11.08 2.23
N ILE A 194 -12.75 11.08 1.76
CA ILE A 194 -12.30 11.91 0.63
C ILE A 194 -12.80 11.38 -0.71
N ALA A 195 -12.80 12.23 -1.73
CA ALA A 195 -13.09 11.82 -3.10
C ALA A 195 -12.00 10.92 -3.68
N GLU A 196 -12.39 9.99 -4.56
CA GLU A 196 -11.47 9.23 -5.40
C GLU A 196 -11.66 9.61 -6.87
N ILE A 197 -10.55 9.84 -7.55
CA ILE A 197 -10.51 10.28 -8.94
C ILE A 197 -9.62 9.32 -9.72
N ILE A 198 -10.15 8.75 -10.79
CA ILE A 198 -9.35 8.00 -11.74
C ILE A 198 -8.86 8.92 -12.86
N ILE A 199 -7.58 8.81 -13.19
CA ILE A 199 -6.95 9.52 -14.29
C ILE A 199 -6.57 8.51 -15.37
N ASN A 200 -7.08 8.71 -16.57
CA ASN A 200 -6.70 7.91 -17.74
C ASN A 200 -6.25 8.87 -18.85
N LYS A 201 -4.96 8.90 -19.11
CA LYS A 201 -4.31 9.89 -20.00
C LYS A 201 -4.64 11.31 -19.52
N SER A 202 -5.34 12.12 -20.34
CA SER A 202 -5.73 13.49 -20.00
C SER A 202 -7.13 13.61 -19.37
N LYS A 203 -7.86 12.51 -19.22
CA LYS A 203 -9.23 12.52 -18.69
C LYS A 203 -9.23 12.18 -17.20
N ALA A 204 -9.93 12.99 -16.40
CA ALA A 204 -10.17 12.74 -14.99
C ALA A 204 -11.66 12.44 -14.76
N ARG A 205 -11.96 11.42 -13.95
CA ARG A 205 -13.33 11.04 -13.59
C ARG A 205 -13.40 10.73 -12.09
N VAL A 206 -14.38 11.32 -11.41
CA VAL A 206 -14.70 10.99 -10.02
C VAL A 206 -15.33 9.60 -9.98
N ILE A 207 -14.69 8.66 -9.26
CA ILE A 207 -15.21 7.30 -9.04
C ILE A 207 -15.86 7.14 -7.67
N ARG A 208 -15.46 7.97 -6.70
CA ARG A 208 -16.14 8.15 -5.42
C ARG A 208 -16.22 9.64 -5.11
N LYS A 209 -17.41 10.15 -4.88
CA LYS A 209 -17.61 11.53 -4.40
C LYS A 209 -17.10 11.67 -2.96
N LYS A 210 -16.66 12.86 -2.59
CA LYS A 210 -16.40 13.18 -1.19
C LYS A 210 -17.69 12.98 -0.39
N GLN A 211 -17.57 12.35 0.78
CA GLN A 211 -18.71 12.19 1.69
C GLN A 211 -19.18 13.57 2.20
N ASP A 212 -20.47 13.79 2.21
CA ASP A 212 -21.05 14.98 2.81
C ASP A 212 -21.12 14.83 4.33
N ILE A 213 -20.72 15.88 5.06
CA ILE A 213 -20.72 15.84 6.51
C ILE A 213 -22.13 15.75 7.12
N LYS A 214 -23.12 16.35 6.46
CA LYS A 214 -24.50 16.26 6.91
C LYS A 214 -25.02 14.82 6.84
N SER A 215 -24.73 14.13 5.73
CA SER A 215 -25.09 12.71 5.61
C SER A 215 -24.39 11.81 6.62
N LEU A 216 -23.17 12.19 7.04
CA LEU A 216 -22.44 11.48 8.09
C LEU A 216 -23.05 11.66 9.48
N LEU A 217 -23.56 12.85 9.79
CA LEU A 217 -24.15 13.17 11.10
C LEU A 217 -25.60 12.65 11.23
N ASN A 218 -26.26 12.34 10.12
CA ASN A 218 -27.65 11.86 10.10
C ASN A 218 -27.74 10.32 9.98
N GLN A 219 -26.63 9.60 10.19
CA GLN A 219 -26.58 8.14 10.29
C GLN A 219 -26.70 7.72 11.75
#